data_5c1d8305370d31d9e196bf49fa428af9
#
_entry.id   5c1d8305370d31d9e196bf49fa428af9
#
_cell.length_a   1.000
_cell.length_b   1.000
_cell.length_c   1.000
_cell.angle_alpha   90.00
_cell.angle_beta   90.00
_cell.angle_gamma   90.00
#
_symmetry.space_group_name_H-M   'P 1'
#
loop_
_entity.id
_entity.type
_entity.pdbx_description
1 polymer ?
#
loop_
_entity_poly.entity_id
_entity_poly.type
_entity_poly.pdbx_seq_one_letter_code
_entity_poly.pdbx_strand_id
1 'polypeptide(L)'
;ERHHQMALYLQEIEECGRQDARIIFNAADGAIYPGYTASQLMFDLVRVISENAGGSNMVTSILEHPSAFDAISYYAQYTHCELRVARSNPLTGGVDAEEVISLIDKETAILSVMAASNISGYIYDIETIVKRAREINPDIYIIIDAVQHAPHGVLDVQKLNIDAMNFAPYKFFGVRGFSLAYVSDRVAALAHHKLAGKS
;
A
#
# COMPACT_ATOMS: atom_id res chain seq x y z
N GLU A 1 -0.07 9.15 34.39
CA GLU A 1 0.28 10.22 33.42
C GLU A 1 1.72 10.65 33.68
N ARG A 2 2.63 10.20 32.86
CA ARG A 2 4.04 10.51 33.06
C ARG A 2 4.52 11.42 31.96
N HIS A 3 4.32 12.71 32.12
CA HIS A 3 4.95 13.72 31.28
C HIS A 3 6.40 13.89 31.68
N HIS A 4 7.20 12.87 31.39
CA HIS A 4 8.63 12.94 31.53
C HIS A 4 9.24 13.69 30.35
N GLN A 5 10.23 14.57 30.55
CA GLN A 5 10.86 15.35 29.47
C GLN A 5 11.28 14.51 28.28
N MET A 6 11.84 13.32 28.54
CA MET A 6 12.23 12.38 27.50
C MET A 6 11.03 11.87 26.70
N ALA A 7 9.91 11.60 27.35
CA ALA A 7 8.68 11.16 26.65
C ALA A 7 8.13 12.26 25.75
N LEU A 8 8.14 13.50 26.20
CA LEU A 8 7.72 14.65 25.39
C LEU A 8 8.65 14.84 24.18
N TYR A 9 9.95 14.73 24.38
CA TYR A 9 10.93 14.83 23.30
C TYR A 9 10.75 13.72 22.25
N LEU A 10 10.50 12.48 22.68
CA LEU A 10 10.21 11.38 21.76
C LEU A 10 8.92 11.60 20.98
N GLN A 11 7.86 12.13 21.62
CA GLN A 11 6.63 12.48 20.92
C GLN A 11 6.83 13.58 19.87
N GLU A 12 7.66 14.59 20.18
CA GLU A 12 8.04 15.62 19.19
C GLU A 12 8.76 15.01 17.99
N ILE A 13 9.72 14.12 18.21
CA ILE A 13 10.45 13.44 17.13
C ILE A 13 9.49 12.61 16.27
N GLU A 14 8.58 11.84 16.89
CA GLU A 14 7.59 11.06 16.15
C GLU A 14 6.68 11.95 15.30
N GLU A 15 6.21 13.04 15.86
CA GLU A 15 5.32 13.95 15.13
C GLU A 15 6.05 14.65 13.97
N CYS A 16 7.29 15.11 14.18
CA CYS A 16 8.13 15.62 13.10
C CYS A 16 8.31 14.58 11.98
N GLY A 17 8.61 13.32 12.35
CA GLY A 17 8.75 12.24 11.37
C GLY A 17 7.47 11.96 10.58
N ARG A 18 6.30 12.07 11.19
CA ARG A 18 5.01 11.94 10.49
C ARG A 18 4.77 13.12 9.54
N GLN A 19 5.12 14.33 9.94
CA GLN A 19 5.00 15.52 9.08
C GLN A 19 5.95 15.45 7.88
N ASP A 20 7.19 15.05 8.09
CA ASP A 20 8.15 14.81 7.01
C ASP A 20 7.65 13.73 6.03
N ALA A 21 7.07 12.64 6.57
CA ALA A 21 6.49 11.61 5.74
C ALA A 21 5.30 12.11 4.92
N ARG A 22 4.44 12.99 5.47
CA ARG A 22 3.36 13.64 4.72
C ARG A 22 3.89 14.45 3.54
N ILE A 23 5.02 15.14 3.71
CA ILE A 23 5.67 15.88 2.63
C ILE A 23 6.18 14.91 1.56
N ILE A 24 6.86 13.82 1.97
CA ILE A 24 7.40 12.82 1.05
C ILE A 24 6.28 12.18 0.21
N PHE A 25 5.15 11.83 0.83
CA PHE A 25 4.00 11.24 0.16
C PHE A 25 3.11 12.26 -0.58
N ASN A 26 3.33 13.57 -0.40
CA ASN A 26 2.38 14.63 -0.79
C ASN A 26 0.96 14.34 -0.24
N ALA A 27 0.87 13.98 1.04
CA ALA A 27 -0.37 13.59 1.69
C ALA A 27 -0.97 14.77 2.44
N ALA A 28 -2.06 15.37 1.90
CA ALA A 28 -2.82 16.42 2.59
C ALA A 28 -3.77 15.84 3.64
N ASP A 29 -4.28 14.65 3.40
CA ASP A 29 -5.23 13.89 4.23
C ASP A 29 -4.68 12.51 4.59
N GLY A 30 -5.53 11.66 5.14
CA GLY A 30 -5.14 10.32 5.54
C GLY A 30 -4.26 10.28 6.80
N ALA A 31 -3.61 9.15 7.01
CA ALA A 31 -2.73 8.92 8.15
C ALA A 31 -1.40 8.29 7.72
N ILE A 32 -0.37 8.54 8.52
CA ILE A 32 0.95 7.92 8.39
C ILE A 32 1.13 6.91 9.52
N TYR A 33 1.37 5.66 9.17
CA TYR A 33 1.60 4.58 10.11
C TYR A 33 3.06 4.12 10.05
N PRO A 34 3.78 4.14 11.18
CA PRO A 34 5.09 3.52 11.28
C PRO A 34 4.97 2.01 11.49
N GLY A 35 5.94 1.27 10.99
CA GLY A 35 6.09 -0.16 11.22
C GLY A 35 7.55 -0.57 11.31
N TYR A 36 7.83 -1.76 11.79
CA TYR A 36 9.20 -2.27 11.87
C TYR A 36 9.77 -2.63 10.50
N THR A 37 8.91 -3.10 9.59
CA THR A 37 9.29 -3.47 8.22
C THR A 37 8.16 -3.16 7.24
N ALA A 38 8.51 -2.92 5.97
CA ALA A 38 7.54 -2.79 4.90
C ALA A 38 6.70 -4.08 4.72
N SER A 39 7.31 -5.24 4.98
CA SER A 39 6.60 -6.53 4.94
C SER A 39 5.48 -6.61 5.96
N GLN A 40 5.75 -6.21 7.22
CA GLN A 40 4.71 -6.14 8.25
C GLN A 40 3.59 -5.19 7.85
N LEU A 41 3.94 -3.98 7.41
CA LEU A 41 2.95 -2.99 6.98
C LEU A 41 2.09 -3.52 5.85
N MET A 42 2.67 -4.24 4.89
CA MET A 42 1.92 -4.82 3.78
C MET A 42 0.90 -5.85 4.27
N PHE A 43 1.29 -6.76 5.16
CA PHE A 43 0.35 -7.71 5.77
C PHE A 43 -0.76 -7.00 6.55
N ASP A 44 -0.42 -5.97 7.33
CA ASP A 44 -1.40 -5.21 8.11
C ASP A 44 -2.38 -4.45 7.22
N LEU A 45 -1.91 -3.81 6.14
CA LEU A 45 -2.74 -3.11 5.17
C LEU A 45 -3.72 -4.05 4.47
N VAL A 46 -3.22 -5.15 3.92
CA VAL A 46 -4.08 -6.13 3.22
C VAL A 46 -5.09 -6.74 4.19
N ARG A 47 -4.67 -7.08 5.42
CA ARG A 47 -5.56 -7.61 6.45
C ARG A 47 -6.70 -6.65 6.77
N VAL A 48 -6.38 -5.41 7.15
CA VAL A 48 -7.40 -4.44 7.57
C VAL A 48 -8.40 -4.17 6.46
N ILE A 49 -7.93 -4.07 5.23
CA ILE A 49 -8.81 -3.82 4.09
C ILE A 49 -9.65 -5.06 3.78
N SER A 50 -9.04 -6.24 3.64
CA SER A 50 -9.73 -7.47 3.25
C SER A 50 -10.82 -7.91 4.24
N GLU A 51 -10.60 -7.68 5.54
CA GLU A 51 -11.59 -8.00 6.57
C GLU A 51 -12.81 -7.04 6.57
N ASN A 52 -12.75 -5.92 5.84
CA ASN A 52 -13.80 -4.90 5.82
C ASN A 52 -14.29 -4.55 4.41
N ALA A 53 -13.54 -4.87 3.37
CA ALA A 53 -13.95 -4.63 1.99
C ALA A 53 -14.92 -5.73 1.52
N GLY A 54 -15.96 -5.31 0.79
CA GLY A 54 -16.78 -6.23 0.02
C GLY A 54 -16.14 -6.54 -1.33
N GLY A 55 -16.50 -7.70 -1.89
CA GLY A 55 -16.03 -8.13 -3.21
C GLY A 55 -15.75 -9.62 -3.27
N SER A 56 -15.54 -10.15 -4.46
CA SER A 56 -15.33 -11.57 -4.70
C SER A 56 -13.94 -11.92 -5.22
N ASN A 57 -13.16 -10.93 -5.59
CA ASN A 57 -11.80 -11.14 -6.10
C ASN A 57 -10.83 -10.05 -5.66
N MET A 58 -9.54 -10.39 -5.72
CA MET A 58 -8.41 -9.49 -5.48
C MET A 58 -7.42 -9.62 -6.65
N VAL A 59 -6.79 -8.52 -7.04
CA VAL A 59 -5.86 -8.46 -8.17
C VAL A 59 -4.47 -8.08 -7.70
N THR A 60 -3.47 -8.77 -8.20
CA THR A 60 -2.05 -8.51 -7.95
C THR A 60 -1.21 -8.84 -9.19
N SER A 61 0.12 -8.75 -9.11
CA SER A 61 1.01 -9.16 -10.19
C SER A 61 1.97 -10.28 -9.77
N ILE A 62 2.48 -11.01 -10.76
CA ILE A 62 3.45 -12.11 -10.54
C ILE A 62 4.83 -11.59 -10.10
N LEU A 63 5.13 -10.32 -10.35
CA LEU A 63 6.44 -9.73 -10.04
C LEU A 63 6.49 -9.07 -8.67
N GLU A 64 5.41 -9.16 -7.87
CA GLU A 64 5.39 -8.57 -6.55
C GLU A 64 6.50 -9.09 -5.64
N HIS A 65 6.96 -8.24 -4.73
CA HIS A 65 7.82 -8.70 -3.65
C HIS A 65 7.11 -9.81 -2.85
N PRO A 66 7.81 -10.88 -2.42
CA PRO A 66 7.18 -12.00 -1.70
C PRO A 66 6.25 -11.57 -0.57
N SER A 67 6.64 -10.56 0.22
CA SER A 67 5.79 -10.06 1.31
C SER A 67 4.45 -9.47 0.85
N ALA A 68 4.40 -8.84 -0.31
CA ALA A 68 3.17 -8.30 -0.88
C ALA A 68 2.31 -9.41 -1.49
N PHE A 69 2.95 -10.31 -2.25
CA PHE A 69 2.28 -11.45 -2.86
C PHE A 69 1.71 -12.42 -1.81
N ASP A 70 2.50 -12.73 -0.78
CA ASP A 70 2.06 -13.64 0.30
C ASP A 70 0.91 -13.02 1.11
N ALA A 71 0.97 -11.71 1.39
CA ALA A 71 -0.10 -11.03 2.10
C ALA A 71 -1.43 -11.11 1.35
N ILE A 72 -1.46 -10.74 0.07
CA ILE A 72 -2.71 -10.76 -0.70
C ILE A 72 -3.19 -12.19 -0.96
N SER A 73 -2.28 -13.15 -1.18
CA SER A 73 -2.62 -14.56 -1.38
C SER A 73 -3.26 -15.15 -0.13
N TYR A 74 -2.67 -14.89 1.04
CA TYR A 74 -3.19 -15.38 2.32
C TYR A 74 -4.58 -14.82 2.60
N TYR A 75 -4.76 -13.51 2.46
CA TYR A 75 -6.04 -12.88 2.77
C TYR A 75 -7.11 -13.12 1.70
N ALA A 76 -6.76 -13.32 0.44
CA ALA A 76 -7.71 -13.79 -0.56
C ALA A 76 -8.28 -15.17 -0.18
N GLN A 77 -7.41 -16.10 0.24
CA GLN A 77 -7.85 -17.41 0.73
C GLN A 77 -8.69 -17.28 2.02
N TYR A 78 -8.26 -16.45 2.97
CA TYR A 78 -8.93 -16.25 4.26
C TYR A 78 -10.35 -15.69 4.10
N THR A 79 -10.55 -14.79 3.14
CA THR A 79 -11.84 -14.14 2.84
C THR A 79 -12.64 -14.86 1.74
N HIS A 80 -12.15 -15.99 1.24
CA HIS A 80 -12.75 -16.74 0.13
C HIS A 80 -12.89 -15.95 -1.16
N CYS A 81 -12.01 -14.96 -1.40
CA CYS A 81 -11.92 -14.21 -2.65
C CYS A 81 -11.05 -14.96 -3.67
N GLU A 82 -11.43 -14.86 -4.95
CA GLU A 82 -10.57 -15.28 -6.05
C GLU A 82 -9.32 -14.39 -6.12
N LEU A 83 -8.12 -14.98 -6.17
CA LEU A 83 -6.89 -14.23 -6.45
C LEU A 83 -6.60 -14.26 -7.94
N ARG A 84 -6.54 -13.08 -8.56
CA ARG A 84 -6.19 -12.89 -9.97
C ARG A 84 -4.80 -12.29 -10.07
N VAL A 85 -3.93 -12.94 -10.83
CA VAL A 85 -2.50 -12.58 -10.91
C VAL A 85 -2.15 -12.15 -12.32
N ALA A 86 -1.80 -10.87 -12.50
CA ALA A 86 -1.34 -10.32 -13.75
C ALA A 86 0.02 -10.92 -14.15
N ARG A 87 0.16 -11.33 -15.39
CA ARG A 87 1.34 -12.01 -15.93
C ARG A 87 2.40 -11.02 -16.35
N SER A 88 3.65 -11.43 -16.25
CA SER A 88 4.76 -10.64 -16.77
C SER A 88 4.85 -10.73 -18.29
N ASN A 89 5.26 -9.63 -18.91
CA ASN A 89 5.61 -9.57 -20.31
C ASN A 89 7.11 -9.98 -20.45
N PRO A 90 7.41 -11.11 -21.12
CA PRO A 90 8.78 -11.59 -21.22
C PRO A 90 9.70 -10.69 -22.07
N LEU A 91 9.13 -9.80 -22.88
CA LEU A 91 9.92 -8.87 -23.70
C LEU A 91 10.39 -7.66 -22.92
N THR A 92 9.59 -7.18 -21.96
CA THR A 92 9.89 -5.98 -21.17
C THR A 92 10.45 -6.32 -19.78
N GLY A 93 10.22 -7.54 -19.30
CA GLY A 93 10.52 -7.95 -17.92
C GLY A 93 9.63 -7.26 -16.88
N GLY A 94 8.51 -6.68 -17.30
CA GLY A 94 7.54 -5.99 -16.48
C GLY A 94 6.15 -6.59 -16.57
N VAL A 95 5.15 -5.88 -16.05
CA VAL A 95 3.72 -6.22 -16.19
C VAL A 95 3.03 -5.04 -16.86
N ASP A 96 2.43 -5.29 -18.01
CA ASP A 96 1.74 -4.25 -18.77
C ASP A 96 0.47 -3.78 -18.03
N ALA A 97 0.18 -2.49 -18.11
CA ALA A 97 -0.99 -1.91 -17.45
C ALA A 97 -2.30 -2.59 -17.89
N GLU A 98 -2.44 -2.88 -19.17
CA GLU A 98 -3.64 -3.54 -19.73
C GLU A 98 -3.83 -4.95 -19.18
N GLU A 99 -2.74 -5.69 -18.89
CA GLU A 99 -2.83 -7.00 -18.25
C GLU A 99 -3.45 -6.89 -16.85
N VAL A 100 -2.99 -5.93 -16.04
CA VAL A 100 -3.57 -5.68 -14.70
C VAL A 100 -5.03 -5.25 -14.82
N ILE A 101 -5.32 -4.29 -15.71
CA ILE A 101 -6.66 -3.73 -15.88
C ILE A 101 -7.66 -4.79 -16.34
N SER A 102 -7.23 -5.72 -17.21
CA SER A 102 -8.09 -6.80 -17.71
C SER A 102 -8.62 -7.76 -16.63
N LEU A 103 -7.95 -7.81 -15.49
CA LEU A 103 -8.32 -8.66 -14.36
C LEU A 103 -9.26 -7.98 -13.36
N ILE A 104 -9.48 -6.66 -13.51
CA ILE A 104 -10.31 -5.86 -12.60
C ILE A 104 -11.75 -5.85 -13.10
N ASP A 105 -12.69 -6.07 -12.17
CA ASP A 105 -14.12 -5.93 -12.42
C ASP A 105 -14.82 -5.19 -11.25
N LYS A 106 -16.12 -5.09 -11.29
CA LYS A 106 -16.94 -4.39 -10.26
C LYS A 106 -16.91 -5.07 -8.89
N GLU A 107 -16.52 -6.34 -8.84
CA GLU A 107 -16.42 -7.14 -7.64
C GLU A 107 -14.98 -7.23 -7.11
N THR A 108 -14.04 -6.50 -7.71
CA THR A 108 -12.65 -6.48 -7.25
C THR A 108 -12.54 -5.67 -5.95
N ALA A 109 -12.24 -6.35 -4.85
CA ALA A 109 -12.11 -5.74 -3.53
C ALA A 109 -10.80 -4.95 -3.39
N ILE A 110 -9.68 -5.58 -3.79
CA ILE A 110 -8.33 -5.04 -3.62
C ILE A 110 -7.54 -5.18 -4.93
N LEU A 111 -6.85 -4.11 -5.28
CA LEU A 111 -5.72 -4.11 -6.22
C LEU A 111 -4.45 -3.83 -5.42
N SER A 112 -3.48 -4.74 -5.46
CA SER A 112 -2.17 -4.56 -4.82
C SER A 112 -1.06 -4.79 -5.83
N VAL A 113 -0.33 -3.73 -6.19
CA VAL A 113 0.77 -3.78 -7.16
C VAL A 113 1.95 -2.93 -6.72
N MET A 114 3.16 -3.32 -7.14
CA MET A 114 4.36 -2.53 -6.89
C MET A 114 4.48 -1.37 -7.87
N ALA A 115 5.12 -0.29 -7.46
CA ALA A 115 5.43 0.83 -8.34
C ALA A 115 6.68 0.59 -9.20
N ALA A 116 7.64 -0.19 -8.70
CA ALA A 116 8.83 -0.59 -9.45
C ALA A 116 9.31 -1.98 -9.00
N SER A 117 9.75 -2.79 -9.95
CA SER A 117 10.25 -4.14 -9.67
C SER A 117 11.66 -4.11 -9.07
N ASN A 118 11.83 -4.82 -7.96
CA ASN A 118 13.13 -5.03 -7.33
C ASN A 118 14.04 -6.01 -8.10
N ILE A 119 13.51 -6.71 -9.08
CA ILE A 119 14.24 -7.71 -9.87
C ILE A 119 14.63 -7.13 -11.23
N SER A 120 13.67 -6.63 -12.02
CA SER A 120 13.89 -6.15 -13.37
C SER A 120 14.14 -4.64 -13.47
N GLY A 121 13.79 -3.86 -12.43
CA GLY A 121 13.80 -2.41 -12.47
C GLY A 121 12.64 -1.80 -13.29
N TYR A 122 11.72 -2.63 -13.78
CA TYR A 122 10.56 -2.16 -14.52
C TYR A 122 9.70 -1.23 -13.66
N ILE A 123 9.32 -0.08 -14.20
CA ILE A 123 8.43 0.89 -13.56
C ILE A 123 7.03 0.68 -14.10
N TYR A 124 6.09 0.42 -13.20
CA TYR A 124 4.68 0.23 -13.55
C TYR A 124 4.01 1.56 -13.91
N ASP A 125 3.12 1.55 -14.88
CA ASP A 125 2.26 2.68 -15.19
C ASP A 125 1.10 2.76 -14.18
N ILE A 126 1.45 3.14 -12.95
CA ILE A 126 0.50 3.23 -11.84
C ILE A 126 -0.61 4.25 -12.12
N GLU A 127 -0.30 5.35 -12.78
CA GLU A 127 -1.32 6.38 -13.10
C GLU A 127 -2.43 5.80 -13.97
N THR A 128 -2.07 5.10 -15.05
CA THR A 128 -3.06 4.45 -15.93
C THR A 128 -3.81 3.34 -15.20
N ILE A 129 -3.11 2.48 -14.46
CA ILE A 129 -3.72 1.37 -13.73
C ILE A 129 -4.74 1.89 -12.71
N VAL A 130 -4.38 2.86 -11.88
CA VAL A 130 -5.28 3.41 -10.84
C VAL A 130 -6.48 4.11 -11.46
N LYS A 131 -6.25 4.96 -12.47
CA LYS A 131 -7.34 5.66 -13.16
C LYS A 131 -8.37 4.67 -13.72
N ARG A 132 -7.90 3.65 -14.44
CA ARG A 132 -8.77 2.64 -15.06
C ARG A 132 -9.46 1.76 -14.01
N ALA A 133 -8.75 1.39 -12.95
CA ALA A 133 -9.33 0.64 -11.84
C ALA A 133 -10.50 1.40 -11.19
N ARG A 134 -10.36 2.71 -10.96
CA ARG A 134 -11.42 3.56 -10.41
C ARG A 134 -12.59 3.77 -11.39
N GLU A 135 -12.34 3.79 -12.67
CA GLU A 135 -13.41 3.84 -13.70
C GLU A 135 -14.24 2.55 -13.71
N ILE A 136 -13.61 1.39 -13.52
CA ILE A 136 -14.28 0.08 -13.49
C ILE A 136 -15.01 -0.13 -12.17
N ASN A 137 -14.34 0.14 -11.06
CA ASN A 137 -14.89 0.01 -9.71
C ASN A 137 -14.44 1.21 -8.83
N PRO A 138 -15.28 2.23 -8.61
CA PRO A 138 -14.95 3.37 -7.75
C PRO A 138 -14.64 2.99 -6.30
N ASP A 139 -15.17 1.86 -5.82
CA ASP A 139 -15.04 1.41 -4.43
C ASP A 139 -13.83 0.49 -4.20
N ILE A 140 -13.09 0.10 -5.26
CA ILE A 140 -11.90 -0.73 -5.14
C ILE A 140 -10.88 -0.11 -4.18
N TYR A 141 -10.25 -0.92 -3.33
CA TYR A 141 -9.11 -0.48 -2.52
C TYR A 141 -7.81 -0.73 -3.27
N ILE A 142 -6.96 0.31 -3.33
CA ILE A 142 -5.72 0.29 -4.10
C ILE A 142 -4.52 0.46 -3.17
N ILE A 143 -3.66 -0.55 -3.12
CA ILE A 143 -2.43 -0.60 -2.34
C ILE A 143 -1.24 -0.58 -3.30
N ILE A 144 -0.30 0.35 -3.09
CA ILE A 144 0.93 0.44 -3.89
C ILE A 144 2.14 0.12 -3.02
N ASP A 145 2.91 -0.91 -3.40
CA ASP A 145 4.24 -1.13 -2.84
C ASP A 145 5.25 -0.22 -3.53
N ALA A 146 5.67 0.83 -2.81
CA ALA A 146 6.62 1.82 -3.32
C ALA A 146 8.05 1.63 -2.81
N VAL A 147 8.37 0.51 -2.16
CA VAL A 147 9.67 0.28 -1.54
C VAL A 147 10.84 0.47 -2.51
N GLN A 148 10.72 0.00 -3.74
CA GLN A 148 11.76 0.17 -4.75
C GLN A 148 11.63 1.48 -5.53
N HIS A 149 10.45 2.06 -5.62
CA HIS A 149 10.23 3.32 -6.33
C HIS A 149 10.64 4.54 -5.52
N ALA A 150 10.45 4.52 -4.19
CA ALA A 150 10.68 5.65 -3.30
C ALA A 150 12.06 6.34 -3.47
N PRO A 151 13.19 5.60 -3.66
CA PRO A 151 14.49 6.25 -3.86
C PRO A 151 14.68 6.87 -5.25
N HIS A 152 13.81 6.61 -6.22
CA HIS A 152 14.02 6.93 -7.63
C HIS A 152 12.93 7.80 -8.25
N GLY A 153 11.78 7.97 -7.59
CA GLY A 153 10.64 8.69 -8.14
C GLY A 153 9.87 9.47 -7.09
N VAL A 154 8.90 10.24 -7.58
CA VAL A 154 8.00 11.02 -6.74
C VAL A 154 6.89 10.10 -6.20
N LEU A 155 6.60 10.22 -4.91
CA LEU A 155 5.46 9.62 -4.25
C LEU A 155 4.39 10.69 -4.12
N ASP A 156 3.28 10.57 -4.85
CA ASP A 156 2.20 11.55 -4.84
C ASP A 156 0.85 10.84 -4.68
N VAL A 157 0.48 10.61 -3.43
CA VAL A 157 -0.73 9.86 -3.09
C VAL A 157 -2.02 10.61 -3.43
N GLN A 158 -1.98 11.96 -3.44
CA GLN A 158 -3.13 12.78 -3.84
C GLN A 158 -3.38 12.64 -5.34
N LYS A 159 -2.34 12.83 -6.15
CA LYS A 159 -2.44 12.72 -7.61
C LYS A 159 -2.89 11.33 -8.03
N LEU A 160 -2.35 10.29 -7.38
CA LEU A 160 -2.66 8.90 -7.71
C LEU A 160 -4.05 8.47 -7.23
N ASN A 161 -4.64 9.11 -6.22
CA ASN A 161 -5.93 8.72 -5.63
C ASN A 161 -5.97 7.26 -5.19
N ILE A 162 -4.96 6.85 -4.42
CA ILE A 162 -4.78 5.50 -3.88
C ILE A 162 -5.19 5.42 -2.41
N ASP A 163 -5.36 4.21 -1.90
CA ASP A 163 -5.80 3.97 -0.52
C ASP A 163 -4.66 3.70 0.44
N ALA A 164 -3.58 3.11 -0.04
CA ALA A 164 -2.40 2.87 0.78
C ALA A 164 -1.12 2.81 -0.07
N MET A 165 -0.01 3.24 0.54
CA MET A 165 1.31 3.15 -0.05
C MET A 165 2.32 2.95 1.07
N ASN A 166 3.24 1.98 0.90
CA ASN A 166 4.31 1.76 1.85
C ASN A 166 5.69 1.96 1.24
N PHE A 167 6.66 2.32 2.07
CA PHE A 167 8.07 2.33 1.71
C PHE A 167 8.98 2.08 2.92
N ALA A 168 10.23 1.74 2.65
CA ALA A 168 11.24 1.46 3.66
C ALA A 168 12.43 2.44 3.52
N PRO A 169 12.65 3.35 4.49
CA PRO A 169 13.70 4.36 4.41
C PRO A 169 15.11 3.82 4.19
N TYR A 170 15.40 2.58 4.64
CA TYR A 170 16.74 1.99 4.44
C TYR A 170 17.11 1.79 2.96
N LYS A 171 16.15 1.85 2.04
CA LYS A 171 16.40 1.77 0.59
C LYS A 171 16.93 3.07 0.02
N PHE A 172 16.79 4.20 0.74
CA PHE A 172 17.29 5.52 0.35
C PHE A 172 18.01 6.22 1.51
N PHE A 173 19.05 5.57 2.00
CA PHE A 173 20.00 6.08 3.00
C PHE A 173 19.47 6.21 4.43
N GLY A 174 18.26 5.73 4.73
CA GLY A 174 17.69 5.73 6.06
C GLY A 174 18.12 4.51 6.89
N VAL A 175 17.66 4.46 8.13
CA VAL A 175 17.95 3.37 9.06
C VAL A 175 17.10 2.12 8.76
N ARG A 176 17.62 0.94 9.15
CA ARG A 176 16.87 -0.32 9.12
C ARG A 176 15.98 -0.45 10.38
N GLY A 177 14.99 -1.35 10.28
CA GLY A 177 14.07 -1.63 11.39
C GLY A 177 12.95 -0.60 11.54
N PHE A 178 12.73 0.19 10.48
CA PHE A 178 11.71 1.20 10.40
C PHE A 178 11.13 1.29 8.98
N SER A 179 9.84 1.42 8.89
CA SER A 179 9.10 1.61 7.64
C SER A 179 7.88 2.50 7.85
N LEU A 180 7.38 3.08 6.79
CA LEU A 180 6.23 3.97 6.81
C LEU A 180 5.19 3.54 5.79
N ALA A 181 3.93 3.73 6.14
CA ALA A 181 2.81 3.62 5.22
C ALA A 181 1.91 4.85 5.31
N TYR A 182 1.52 5.35 4.15
CA TYR A 182 0.35 6.22 4.01
C TYR A 182 -0.90 5.35 3.90
N VAL A 183 -1.99 5.80 4.53
CA VAL A 183 -3.33 5.27 4.30
C VAL A 183 -4.31 6.43 4.11
N SER A 184 -5.27 6.26 3.21
CA SER A 184 -6.37 7.20 3.01
C SER A 184 -7.28 7.28 4.24
N ASP A 185 -8.07 8.36 4.36
CA ASP A 185 -9.07 8.49 5.44
C ASP A 185 -10.01 7.31 5.48
N ARG A 186 -10.38 6.78 4.31
CA ARG A 186 -11.25 5.62 4.16
C ARG A 186 -10.65 4.35 4.79
N VAL A 187 -9.36 4.11 4.62
CA VAL A 187 -8.64 2.99 5.24
C VAL A 187 -8.40 3.25 6.73
N ALA A 188 -8.04 4.47 7.11
CA ALA A 188 -7.86 4.84 8.51
C ALA A 188 -9.16 4.60 9.32
N ALA A 189 -10.32 4.91 8.75
CA ALA A 189 -11.62 4.66 9.38
C ALA A 189 -11.88 3.17 9.65
N LEU A 190 -11.42 2.26 8.78
CA LEU A 190 -11.55 0.81 9.01
C LEU A 190 -10.80 0.34 10.26
N ALA A 191 -9.60 0.90 10.52
CA ALA A 191 -8.80 0.56 11.70
C ALA A 191 -9.45 1.05 13.00
N HIS A 192 -10.06 2.23 12.98
CA HIS A 192 -10.74 2.80 14.17
C HIS A 192 -11.98 2.03 14.59
N HIS A 193 -12.75 1.48 13.66
CA HIS A 193 -13.93 0.68 13.98
C HIS A 193 -13.61 -0.56 14.85
N LYS A 194 -12.45 -1.17 14.67
CA LYS A 194 -12.04 -2.32 15.50
C LYS A 194 -11.60 -1.94 16.92
N LEU A 195 -11.08 -0.74 17.11
CA LEU A 195 -10.67 -0.25 18.43
C LEU A 195 -11.88 0.26 19.25
N ALA A 196 -12.84 0.88 18.60
CA ALA A 196 -14.05 1.39 19.25
C ALA A 196 -14.99 0.28 19.76
N GLY A 197 -14.94 -0.92 19.21
CA GLY A 197 -15.76 -2.07 19.67
C GLY A 197 -15.22 -2.79 20.90
N LYS A 198 -14.21 -2.23 21.60
CA LYS A 198 -13.62 -2.77 22.83
C LYS A 198 -13.68 -1.82 24.03
N SER A 199 -14.49 -0.78 23.95
CA SER A 199 -14.78 0.08 25.11
C SER A 199 -16.00 -0.40 25.86
#